data_f958341c2e37a647215da25a66a2cdb8
#
_entry.id   f958341c2e37a647215da25a66a2cdb8
#
_cell.length_a   1.000
_cell.length_b   1.000
_cell.length_c   1.000
_cell.angle_alpha   90.00
_cell.angle_beta   90.00
_cell.angle_gamma   90.00
#
_symmetry.space_group_name_H-M   'P 1'
#
loop_
_entity.id
_entity.type
_entity.pdbx_description
1 polymer ?
#
loop_
_entity_poly.entity_id
_entity_poly.type
_entity_poly.pdbx_seq_one_letter_code
_entity_poly.pdbx_strand_id
1 'polypeptide(L)'
;MKKKIIFFLVFSVVSLAQEVELKSIEKTIITNGQNNTTTLSQNYDEKDKKLEILYIEKGDYPFGTKEIIQFDAEGNKELSKEKFKYNISTGNWNKDYKSVTTYEKNKKIEETYMAEENKWTEYMKYEKENTNDSETYIIYNFKNKKWNPSTKTYTLLNKNKKDNIIELYTWNKNKQKWELESKSIYTYNQEGELEETVIYKKEDNWVAKQKLKYYTDNKGNEIYSDLFLENGEWIEQDKTVTEFDKVNNKKVAITQQLNKETKQLENTRRFIQTYKNDMIEQGVQYSWDKDEKKWYKNYEQNFFYNENKKLIRQQAFFNDGSGVQFTYKFDKNGNNIEILTENLNTKTKLWKNYEKTEYLYDLSIEKDEVIDRGHIIDEKEDSVNLILEKKYYLYDGKKWILTEKTKYLYDKK
;
A
#
# COMPACT_ATOMS: atom_id res chain seq x y z
N MET A 1 8.23 -70.11 9.71
CA MET A 1 7.52 -68.80 9.63
C MET A 1 8.28 -67.91 8.62
N LYS A 2 7.72 -67.75 7.41
CA LYS A 2 8.33 -66.90 6.36
C LYS A 2 7.72 -65.48 6.54
N LYS A 3 8.57 -64.48 6.89
CA LYS A 3 8.18 -63.07 6.94
C LYS A 3 8.13 -62.56 5.49
N LYS A 4 6.94 -62.16 5.03
CA LYS A 4 6.76 -61.42 3.78
C LYS A 4 7.04 -59.92 4.10
N ILE A 5 8.12 -59.39 3.48
CA ILE A 5 8.40 -57.93 3.45
C ILE A 5 7.58 -57.38 2.31
N ILE A 6 6.60 -56.55 2.64
CA ILE A 6 5.82 -55.77 1.67
C ILE A 6 6.56 -54.46 1.45
N PHE A 7 7.15 -54.29 0.25
CA PHE A 7 7.68 -52.99 -0.19
C PHE A 7 6.48 -52.11 -0.61
N PHE A 8 6.24 -51.07 0.16
CA PHE A 8 5.42 -49.95 -0.31
C PHE A 8 6.29 -49.06 -1.21
N LEU A 9 6.06 -49.14 -2.53
CA LEU A 9 6.52 -48.15 -3.48
C LEU A 9 5.62 -46.89 -3.31
N VAL A 10 6.14 -45.88 -2.62
CA VAL A 10 5.55 -44.56 -2.63
C VAL A 10 5.94 -43.93 -3.97
N PHE A 11 5.01 -43.93 -4.91
CA PHE A 11 5.12 -43.05 -6.08
C PHE A 11 4.89 -41.63 -5.57
N SER A 12 5.95 -40.87 -5.37
CA SER A 12 5.86 -39.42 -5.31
C SER A 12 5.50 -38.96 -6.74
N VAL A 13 4.24 -38.64 -6.95
CA VAL A 13 3.81 -37.85 -8.10
C VAL A 13 4.42 -36.47 -7.85
N VAL A 14 5.56 -36.20 -8.47
CA VAL A 14 6.06 -34.83 -8.63
C VAL A 14 5.06 -34.18 -9.59
N SER A 15 4.08 -33.48 -9.06
CA SER A 15 3.30 -32.53 -9.81
C SER A 15 4.31 -31.49 -10.30
N LEU A 16 4.67 -31.53 -11.56
CA LEU A 16 5.33 -30.42 -12.22
C LEU A 16 4.30 -29.27 -12.17
N ALA A 17 4.49 -28.34 -11.24
CA ALA A 17 3.71 -27.13 -11.20
C ALA A 17 3.86 -26.45 -12.56
N GLN A 18 2.76 -26.30 -13.29
CA GLN A 18 2.75 -25.66 -14.58
C GLN A 18 2.88 -24.17 -14.34
N GLU A 19 4.01 -23.56 -14.71
CA GLU A 19 4.19 -22.11 -14.60
C GLU A 19 3.13 -21.40 -15.45
N VAL A 20 2.41 -20.47 -14.84
CA VAL A 20 1.38 -19.67 -15.47
C VAL A 20 1.80 -18.20 -15.45
N GLU A 21 1.86 -17.60 -16.63
CA GLU A 21 2.26 -16.20 -16.78
C GLU A 21 1.08 -15.34 -17.18
N LEU A 22 0.82 -14.23 -16.46
CA LEU A 22 -0.17 -13.25 -16.86
C LEU A 22 0.29 -12.53 -18.13
N LYS A 23 -0.56 -12.52 -19.17
CA LYS A 23 -0.29 -11.85 -20.45
C LYS A 23 -0.96 -10.49 -20.55
N SER A 24 -2.22 -10.40 -20.19
CA SER A 24 -2.94 -9.15 -20.28
C SER A 24 -4.16 -9.10 -19.37
N ILE A 25 -4.54 -7.88 -19.06
CA ILE A 25 -5.81 -7.52 -18.43
C ILE A 25 -6.58 -6.68 -19.42
N GLU A 26 -7.78 -7.11 -19.78
CA GLU A 26 -8.67 -6.38 -20.68
C GLU A 26 -9.87 -5.88 -19.87
N LYS A 27 -9.97 -4.56 -19.70
CA LYS A 27 -11.04 -3.90 -18.98
C LYS A 27 -11.96 -3.18 -19.96
N THR A 28 -13.24 -3.50 -19.94
CA THR A 28 -14.29 -2.83 -20.72
C THR A 28 -15.18 -2.05 -19.79
N ILE A 29 -15.29 -0.73 -19.99
CA ILE A 29 -16.23 0.16 -19.31
C ILE A 29 -17.40 0.41 -20.26
N ILE A 30 -18.62 0.20 -19.76
CA ILE A 30 -19.86 0.32 -20.54
C ILE A 30 -20.59 1.57 -20.06
N THR A 31 -20.61 2.63 -20.88
CA THR A 31 -21.29 3.91 -20.57
C THR A 31 -22.30 4.23 -21.66
N ASN A 32 -23.58 4.38 -21.31
CA ASN A 32 -24.67 4.71 -22.26
C ASN A 32 -24.73 3.78 -23.49
N GLY A 33 -24.40 2.49 -23.31
CA GLY A 33 -24.37 1.52 -24.39
C GLY A 33 -23.13 1.56 -25.29
N GLN A 34 -22.18 2.44 -25.00
CA GLN A 34 -20.86 2.46 -25.65
C GLN A 34 -19.86 1.67 -24.81
N ASN A 35 -18.99 0.93 -25.48
CA ASN A 35 -17.93 0.14 -24.85
C ASN A 35 -16.59 0.85 -25.04
N ASN A 36 -16.01 1.34 -23.96
CA ASN A 36 -14.63 1.79 -23.93
C ASN A 36 -13.76 0.65 -23.40
N THR A 37 -12.81 0.20 -24.20
CA THR A 37 -11.94 -0.91 -23.81
C THR A 37 -10.55 -0.41 -23.52
N THR A 38 -10.06 -0.77 -22.33
CA THR A 38 -8.67 -0.58 -21.92
C THR A 38 -8.00 -1.94 -21.92
N THR A 39 -6.83 -2.01 -22.52
CA THR A 39 -5.98 -3.22 -22.49
C THR A 39 -4.67 -2.87 -21.81
N LEU A 40 -4.32 -3.62 -20.78
CA LEU A 40 -3.01 -3.61 -20.16
C LEU A 40 -2.39 -4.96 -20.42
N SER A 41 -1.30 -5.02 -21.18
CA SER A 41 -0.62 -6.25 -21.55
C SER A 41 0.85 -6.20 -21.17
N GLN A 42 1.41 -7.38 -20.92
CA GLN A 42 2.84 -7.55 -20.71
C GLN A 42 3.37 -8.64 -21.63
N ASN A 43 4.58 -8.44 -22.12
CA ASN A 43 5.31 -9.42 -22.93
C ASN A 43 6.77 -9.48 -22.45
N TYR A 44 7.16 -10.63 -21.91
CA TYR A 44 8.53 -10.85 -21.48
C TYR A 44 9.27 -11.70 -22.50
N ASP A 45 10.37 -11.14 -23.00
CA ASP A 45 11.32 -11.85 -23.85
C ASP A 45 12.41 -12.48 -22.97
N GLU A 46 12.35 -13.79 -22.81
CA GLU A 46 13.29 -14.56 -21.98
C GLU A 46 14.72 -14.50 -22.51
N LYS A 47 14.89 -14.46 -23.82
CA LYS A 47 16.21 -14.41 -24.47
C LYS A 47 16.90 -13.07 -24.25
N ASP A 48 16.17 -12.00 -24.46
CA ASP A 48 16.69 -10.64 -24.34
C ASP A 48 16.52 -10.05 -22.94
N LYS A 49 15.88 -10.80 -21.99
CA LYS A 49 15.55 -10.36 -20.64
C LYS A 49 14.82 -9.01 -20.64
N LYS A 50 13.88 -8.86 -21.53
CA LYS A 50 13.17 -7.62 -21.79
C LYS A 50 11.68 -7.78 -21.54
N LEU A 51 11.11 -6.89 -20.74
CA LEU A 51 9.68 -6.79 -20.47
C LEU A 51 9.11 -5.57 -21.19
N GLU A 52 8.07 -5.77 -22.00
CA GLU A 52 7.26 -4.69 -22.55
C GLU A 52 5.89 -4.69 -21.87
N ILE A 53 5.49 -3.56 -21.32
CA ILE A 53 4.17 -3.32 -20.75
C ILE A 53 3.47 -2.29 -21.63
N LEU A 54 2.28 -2.64 -22.12
CA LEU A 54 1.51 -1.81 -23.03
C LEU A 54 0.13 -1.54 -22.43
N TYR A 55 -0.17 -0.27 -22.17
CA TYR A 55 -1.50 0.20 -21.82
C TYR A 55 -2.11 0.93 -23.01
N ILE A 56 -3.29 0.51 -23.42
CA ILE A 56 -4.05 1.12 -24.52
C ILE A 56 -5.49 1.31 -24.07
N GLU A 57 -5.99 2.54 -24.16
CA GLU A 57 -7.38 2.89 -24.02
C GLU A 57 -7.96 3.22 -25.40
N LYS A 58 -9.02 2.49 -25.80
CA LYS A 58 -9.76 2.72 -27.04
C LYS A 58 -11.07 3.40 -26.72
N GLY A 59 -11.37 4.51 -27.38
CA GLY A 59 -12.56 5.30 -27.18
C GLY A 59 -12.50 6.58 -28.00
N ASP A 60 -13.34 7.56 -27.66
CA ASP A 60 -13.41 8.86 -28.35
C ASP A 60 -12.11 9.68 -28.19
N TYR A 61 -11.35 9.41 -27.12
CA TYR A 61 -10.05 10.02 -26.84
C TYR A 61 -9.02 8.94 -26.57
N PRO A 62 -8.51 8.27 -27.63
CA PRO A 62 -7.58 7.16 -27.45
C PRO A 62 -6.30 7.64 -26.76
N PHE A 63 -5.89 6.89 -25.75
CA PHE A 63 -4.69 7.14 -24.98
C PHE A 63 -3.84 5.86 -24.89
N GLY A 64 -2.54 6.01 -24.77
CA GLY A 64 -1.68 4.84 -24.56
C GLY A 64 -0.36 5.20 -23.89
N THR A 65 0.13 4.26 -23.08
CA THR A 65 1.51 4.28 -22.58
C THR A 65 2.17 2.94 -22.88
N LYS A 66 3.47 3.00 -23.15
CA LYS A 66 4.31 1.83 -23.31
C LYS A 66 5.51 1.96 -22.40
N GLU A 67 5.80 0.92 -21.64
CA GLU A 67 7.02 0.81 -20.84
C GLU A 67 7.86 -0.35 -21.37
N ILE A 68 9.16 -0.12 -21.48
CA ILE A 68 10.14 -1.14 -21.86
C ILE A 68 11.14 -1.23 -20.71
N ILE A 69 11.27 -2.41 -20.12
CA ILE A 69 12.16 -2.66 -19.00
C ILE A 69 13.20 -3.70 -19.43
N GLN A 70 14.46 -3.38 -19.26
CA GLN A 70 15.59 -4.27 -19.51
C GLN A 70 16.14 -4.77 -18.19
N PHE A 71 16.33 -6.08 -18.07
CA PHE A 71 16.91 -6.72 -16.90
C PHE A 71 18.36 -7.16 -17.15
N ASP A 72 19.07 -7.51 -16.09
CA ASP A 72 20.38 -8.17 -16.14
C ASP A 72 20.27 -9.58 -16.75
N ALA A 73 21.42 -10.23 -16.96
CA ALA A 73 21.49 -11.56 -17.59
C ALA A 73 20.72 -12.63 -16.81
N GLU A 74 20.61 -12.49 -15.50
CA GLU A 74 19.86 -13.37 -14.60
C GLU A 74 18.37 -13.05 -14.56
N GLY A 75 17.95 -11.87 -15.07
CA GLY A 75 16.57 -11.41 -15.04
C GLY A 75 16.09 -10.89 -13.67
N ASN A 76 17.03 -10.59 -12.75
CA ASN A 76 16.71 -10.24 -11.37
C ASN A 76 16.77 -8.74 -11.09
N LYS A 77 17.56 -7.98 -11.86
CA LYS A 77 17.77 -6.54 -11.63
C LYS A 77 17.37 -5.74 -12.84
N GLU A 78 16.54 -4.73 -12.64
CA GLU A 78 16.20 -3.77 -13.66
C GLU A 78 17.42 -2.88 -13.97
N LEU A 79 17.87 -2.90 -15.23
CA LEU A 79 18.99 -2.09 -15.73
C LEU A 79 18.52 -0.80 -16.38
N SER A 80 17.37 -0.84 -17.05
CA SER A 80 16.77 0.37 -17.59
C SER A 80 15.27 0.23 -17.76
N LYS A 81 14.58 1.36 -17.72
CA LYS A 81 13.15 1.49 -17.99
C LYS A 81 12.92 2.69 -18.89
N GLU A 82 12.21 2.50 -19.99
CA GLU A 82 11.81 3.55 -20.92
C GLU A 82 10.29 3.62 -20.99
N LYS A 83 9.73 4.81 -20.86
CA LYS A 83 8.29 5.07 -20.98
C LYS A 83 8.01 5.96 -22.18
N PHE A 84 6.94 5.63 -22.89
CA PHE A 84 6.46 6.33 -24.05
C PHE A 84 4.97 6.66 -23.89
N LYS A 85 4.55 7.78 -24.49
CA LYS A 85 3.15 8.18 -24.63
C LYS A 85 2.71 8.12 -26.08
N TYR A 86 1.51 7.63 -26.33
CA TYR A 86 0.92 7.61 -27.65
C TYR A 86 0.48 9.01 -28.05
N ASN A 87 0.91 9.46 -29.21
CA ASN A 87 0.49 10.73 -29.81
C ASN A 87 -0.62 10.45 -30.83
N ILE A 88 -1.84 10.83 -30.51
CA ILE A 88 -3.03 10.62 -31.33
C ILE A 88 -2.91 11.33 -32.68
N SER A 89 -2.36 12.53 -32.71
CA SER A 89 -2.29 13.36 -33.93
C SER A 89 -1.32 12.80 -34.97
N THR A 90 -0.27 12.11 -34.53
CA THR A 90 0.77 11.57 -35.42
C THR A 90 0.73 10.05 -35.57
N GLY A 91 -0.01 9.36 -34.72
CA GLY A 91 -0.03 7.89 -34.64
C GLY A 91 1.26 7.26 -34.10
N ASN A 92 2.15 8.03 -33.49
CA ASN A 92 3.46 7.59 -33.06
C ASN A 92 3.60 7.53 -31.54
N TRP A 93 4.56 6.74 -31.07
CA TRP A 93 4.98 6.70 -29.68
C TRP A 93 6.07 7.74 -29.44
N ASN A 94 5.78 8.75 -28.63
CA ASN A 94 6.75 9.76 -28.20
C ASN A 94 7.43 9.32 -26.91
N LYS A 95 8.72 9.60 -26.81
CA LYS A 95 9.47 9.42 -25.56
C LYS A 95 8.87 10.29 -24.46
N ASP A 96 8.85 9.76 -23.22
CA ASP A 96 8.34 10.46 -22.04
C ASP A 96 9.38 10.50 -20.92
N TYR A 97 9.80 9.32 -20.47
CA TYR A 97 10.70 9.14 -19.34
C TYR A 97 11.64 7.96 -19.59
N LYS A 98 12.86 8.06 -19.07
CA LYS A 98 13.82 6.94 -19.03
C LYS A 98 14.55 6.92 -17.71
N SER A 99 14.80 5.73 -17.16
CA SER A 99 15.80 5.50 -16.12
C SER A 99 16.83 4.48 -16.56
N VAL A 100 18.06 4.65 -16.06
CA VAL A 100 19.16 3.71 -16.23
C VAL A 100 19.73 3.43 -14.85
N THR A 101 19.80 2.15 -14.49
CA THR A 101 20.30 1.71 -13.18
C THR A 101 21.61 0.95 -13.34
N THR A 102 22.61 1.38 -12.60
CA THR A 102 23.91 0.70 -12.47
C THR A 102 24.04 0.12 -11.07
N TYR A 103 24.44 -1.12 -10.97
CA TYR A 103 24.69 -1.82 -9.71
C TYR A 103 26.18 -2.08 -9.53
N GLU A 104 26.73 -1.56 -8.45
CA GLU A 104 28.06 -1.87 -7.93
C GLU A 104 27.91 -2.73 -6.66
N LYS A 105 29.02 -3.21 -6.07
CA LYS A 105 28.97 -4.13 -4.92
C LYS A 105 28.05 -3.66 -3.79
N ASN A 106 28.14 -2.39 -3.40
CA ASN A 106 27.39 -1.81 -2.28
C ASN A 106 26.58 -0.57 -2.71
N LYS A 107 26.54 -0.26 -4.00
CA LYS A 107 25.99 0.98 -4.51
C LYS A 107 25.03 0.72 -5.67
N LYS A 108 23.88 1.39 -5.64
CA LYS A 108 22.94 1.50 -6.75
C LYS A 108 22.96 2.96 -7.22
N ILE A 109 23.12 3.16 -8.51
CA ILE A 109 23.01 4.47 -9.16
C ILE A 109 21.88 4.40 -10.15
N GLU A 110 20.93 5.32 -10.07
CA GLU A 110 19.84 5.45 -11.01
C GLU A 110 19.86 6.86 -11.61
N GLU A 111 20.04 6.95 -12.91
CA GLU A 111 19.99 8.20 -13.68
C GLU A 111 18.66 8.26 -14.42
N THR A 112 17.96 9.37 -14.30
CA THR A 112 16.67 9.59 -14.94
C THR A 112 16.75 10.69 -15.98
N TYR A 113 15.98 10.53 -17.04
CA TYR A 113 15.94 11.39 -18.20
C TYR A 113 14.49 11.74 -18.53
N MET A 114 14.26 12.96 -18.92
CA MET A 114 12.97 13.41 -19.47
C MET A 114 13.11 13.61 -20.98
N ALA A 115 12.05 13.45 -21.71
CA ALA A 115 12.06 13.70 -23.14
C ALA A 115 11.84 15.20 -23.43
N GLU A 116 12.77 15.80 -24.17
CA GLU A 116 12.66 17.14 -24.75
C GLU A 116 12.80 17.00 -26.27
N GLU A 117 11.82 17.47 -27.05
CA GLU A 117 11.82 17.35 -28.52
C GLU A 117 12.13 15.90 -29.00
N ASN A 118 11.57 14.90 -28.31
CA ASN A 118 11.80 13.46 -28.56
C ASN A 118 13.27 13.00 -28.40
N LYS A 119 14.09 13.76 -27.65
CA LYS A 119 15.45 13.38 -27.22
C LYS A 119 15.51 13.22 -25.72
N TRP A 120 16.39 12.33 -25.26
CA TRP A 120 16.61 12.14 -23.82
C TRP A 120 17.51 13.26 -23.29
N THR A 121 17.03 13.97 -22.24
CA THR A 121 17.77 14.99 -21.49
C THR A 121 17.89 14.55 -20.05
N GLU A 122 19.08 14.60 -19.50
CA GLU A 122 19.34 14.23 -18.10
C GLU A 122 18.49 15.11 -17.17
N TYR A 123 17.90 14.48 -16.15
CA TYR A 123 16.97 15.14 -15.22
C TYR A 123 17.41 15.01 -13.77
N MET A 124 17.45 13.80 -13.23
CA MET A 124 17.85 13.53 -11.85
C MET A 124 18.76 12.30 -11.79
N LYS A 125 19.60 12.26 -10.77
CA LYS A 125 20.38 11.08 -10.41
C LYS A 125 20.21 10.77 -8.94
N TYR A 126 20.06 9.48 -8.64
CA TYR A 126 19.94 8.92 -7.32
C TYR A 126 21.10 7.98 -7.07
N GLU A 127 21.76 8.12 -5.94
CA GLU A 127 22.81 7.19 -5.49
C GLU A 127 22.41 6.62 -4.14
N LYS A 128 22.29 5.30 -4.04
CA LYS A 128 22.09 4.59 -2.79
C LYS A 128 23.30 3.74 -2.51
N GLU A 129 23.93 3.92 -1.37
CA GLU A 129 25.06 3.13 -0.90
C GLU A 129 24.72 2.48 0.44
N ASN A 130 24.95 1.17 0.55
CA ASN A 130 24.67 0.40 1.74
C ASN A 130 25.98 -0.16 2.29
N THR A 131 26.21 0.01 3.58
CA THR A 131 27.27 -0.68 4.32
C THR A 131 26.65 -1.69 5.32
N ASN A 132 27.47 -2.31 6.16
CA ASN A 132 26.94 -3.22 7.17
C ASN A 132 26.07 -2.52 8.22
N ASP A 133 26.31 -1.25 8.49
CA ASP A 133 25.71 -0.50 9.58
C ASP A 133 25.10 0.85 9.16
N SER A 134 25.13 1.16 7.87
CA SER A 134 24.56 2.43 7.38
C SER A 134 24.03 2.35 5.95
N GLU A 135 23.12 3.26 5.65
CA GLU A 135 22.65 3.54 4.31
C GLU A 135 22.84 5.02 3.99
N THR A 136 23.29 5.32 2.79
CA THR A 136 23.41 6.70 2.28
C THR A 136 22.59 6.81 1.00
N TYR A 137 21.75 7.83 0.92
CA TYR A 137 20.95 8.14 -0.26
C TYR A 137 21.20 9.59 -0.67
N ILE A 138 21.63 9.82 -1.93
CA ILE A 138 21.95 11.14 -2.45
C ILE A 138 21.15 11.43 -3.71
N ILE A 139 20.55 12.61 -3.78
CA ILE A 139 19.83 13.11 -4.94
C ILE A 139 20.63 14.22 -5.59
N TYR A 140 20.75 14.14 -6.92
CA TYR A 140 21.36 15.15 -7.75
C TYR A 140 20.37 15.67 -8.78
N ASN A 141 20.42 16.96 -9.08
CA ASN A 141 19.70 17.58 -10.18
C ASN A 141 20.66 17.87 -11.32
N PHE A 142 20.27 17.62 -12.57
CA PHE A 142 21.05 18.01 -13.75
C PHE A 142 20.79 19.46 -14.08
N LYS A 143 21.85 20.28 -14.07
CA LYS A 143 21.77 21.69 -14.44
C LYS A 143 23.12 22.17 -14.93
N ASN A 144 23.13 23.02 -16.00
CA ASN A 144 24.34 23.54 -16.63
C ASN A 144 25.29 22.40 -17.07
N LYS A 145 24.74 21.36 -17.70
CA LYS A 145 25.46 20.18 -18.22
C LYS A 145 26.27 19.40 -17.17
N LYS A 146 25.85 19.44 -15.92
CA LYS A 146 26.48 18.68 -14.84
C LYS A 146 25.50 18.27 -13.76
N TRP A 147 25.82 17.18 -13.06
CA TRP A 147 25.13 16.74 -11.87
C TRP A 147 25.48 17.63 -10.67
N ASN A 148 24.48 18.24 -10.06
CA ASN A 148 24.64 19.08 -8.89
C ASN A 148 23.97 18.39 -7.70
N PRO A 149 24.68 18.14 -6.60
CA PRO A 149 24.09 17.60 -5.39
C PRO A 149 22.93 18.48 -4.90
N SER A 150 21.90 17.84 -4.34
CA SER A 150 20.69 18.51 -3.81
C SER A 150 20.46 18.15 -2.36
N THR A 151 20.13 16.88 -2.09
CA THR A 151 19.87 16.37 -0.75
C THR A 151 20.64 15.09 -0.50
N LYS A 152 20.97 14.84 0.76
CA LYS A 152 21.56 13.58 1.21
C LYS A 152 20.84 13.13 2.47
N THR A 153 20.40 11.88 2.51
CA THR A 153 19.96 11.20 3.71
C THR A 153 21.02 10.18 4.12
N TYR A 154 21.41 10.21 5.37
CA TYR A 154 22.29 9.20 5.97
C TYR A 154 21.54 8.53 7.10
N THR A 155 21.46 7.19 7.04
CA THR A 155 20.83 6.37 8.07
C THR A 155 21.89 5.48 8.72
N LEU A 156 22.09 5.63 10.01
CA LEU A 156 22.86 4.71 10.83
C LEU A 156 21.93 3.62 11.37
N LEU A 157 22.29 2.36 11.19
CA LEU A 157 21.52 1.21 11.65
C LEU A 157 22.04 0.73 13.02
N ASN A 158 21.15 0.21 13.84
CA ASN A 158 21.53 -0.47 15.06
C ASN A 158 21.98 -1.93 14.79
N LYS A 159 22.40 -2.65 15.81
CA LYS A 159 22.81 -4.06 15.70
C LYS A 159 21.74 -5.01 15.13
N ASN A 160 20.46 -4.62 15.18
CA ASN A 160 19.34 -5.39 14.66
C ASN A 160 18.92 -4.92 13.26
N LYS A 161 19.74 -4.10 12.58
CA LYS A 161 19.49 -3.51 11.27
C LYS A 161 18.24 -2.62 11.21
N LYS A 162 17.85 -2.01 12.34
CA LYS A 162 16.81 -0.98 12.43
C LYS A 162 17.46 0.39 12.44
N ASP A 163 16.72 1.40 11.97
CA ASP A 163 17.16 2.79 11.98
C ASP A 163 17.47 3.23 13.41
N ASN A 164 18.66 3.78 13.61
CA ASN A 164 19.09 4.34 14.89
C ASN A 164 19.19 5.87 14.81
N ILE A 165 19.79 6.37 13.74
CA ILE A 165 19.89 7.80 13.47
C ILE A 165 19.62 8.01 11.99
N ILE A 166 18.73 8.98 11.68
CA ILE A 166 18.52 9.46 10.32
C ILE A 166 18.93 10.94 10.29
N GLU A 167 19.85 11.26 9.39
CA GLU A 167 20.34 12.64 9.17
C GLU A 167 19.98 13.10 7.77
N LEU A 168 19.37 14.29 7.66
CA LEU A 168 19.04 14.94 6.41
C LEU A 168 19.97 16.11 6.16
N TYR A 169 20.60 16.12 5.01
CA TYR A 169 21.54 17.18 4.58
C TYR A 169 21.04 17.87 3.33
N THR A 170 21.30 19.17 3.25
CA THR A 170 21.11 19.99 2.06
C THR A 170 22.46 20.43 1.51
N TRP A 171 22.59 20.50 0.19
CA TRP A 171 23.82 20.96 -0.43
C TRP A 171 23.89 22.49 -0.47
N ASN A 172 24.86 23.06 0.26
CA ASN A 172 25.15 24.49 0.18
C ASN A 172 26.05 24.79 -1.01
N LYS A 173 25.47 25.37 -2.07
CA LYS A 173 26.18 25.70 -3.33
C LYS A 173 27.32 26.72 -3.15
N ASN A 174 27.15 27.65 -2.24
CA ASN A 174 28.15 28.71 -2.00
C ASN A 174 29.39 28.17 -1.28
N LYS A 175 29.15 27.27 -0.31
CA LYS A 175 30.21 26.66 0.50
C LYS A 175 30.74 25.34 -0.07
N GLN A 176 30.13 24.81 -1.13
CA GLN A 176 30.47 23.51 -1.76
C GLN A 176 30.56 22.37 -0.74
N LYS A 177 29.58 22.29 0.19
CA LYS A 177 29.53 21.27 1.23
C LYS A 177 28.12 20.88 1.62
N TRP A 178 27.98 19.70 2.17
CA TRP A 178 26.76 19.25 2.83
C TRP A 178 26.57 19.99 4.16
N GLU A 179 25.38 20.54 4.37
CA GLU A 179 24.94 21.12 5.65
C GLU A 179 23.85 20.26 6.23
N LEU A 180 24.05 19.77 7.44
CA LEU A 180 23.07 18.96 8.17
C LEU A 180 21.91 19.86 8.60
N GLU A 181 20.69 19.51 8.13
CA GLU A 181 19.46 20.29 8.34
C GLU A 181 18.63 19.76 9.50
N SER A 182 18.48 18.44 9.56
CA SER A 182 17.73 17.78 10.64
C SER A 182 18.32 16.41 10.97
N LYS A 183 17.99 15.93 12.15
CA LYS A 183 18.42 14.63 12.65
C LYS A 183 17.31 14.01 13.48
N SER A 184 17.02 12.74 13.26
CA SER A 184 16.10 11.94 14.07
C SER A 184 16.87 10.82 14.75
N ILE A 185 16.64 10.63 16.04
CA ILE A 185 17.24 9.56 16.86
C ILE A 185 16.11 8.63 17.31
N TYR A 186 16.29 7.33 17.06
CA TYR A 186 15.35 6.26 17.38
C TYR A 186 15.88 5.41 18.51
N THR A 187 15.07 5.19 19.53
CA THR A 187 15.38 4.34 20.67
C THR A 187 14.40 3.17 20.72
N TYR A 188 14.91 1.98 21.01
CA TYR A 188 14.13 0.73 21.04
C TYR A 188 14.23 0.09 22.42
N ASN A 189 13.15 -0.57 22.85
CA ASN A 189 13.12 -1.36 24.07
C ASN A 189 13.92 -2.67 23.91
N GLN A 190 13.95 -3.50 24.93
CA GLN A 190 14.69 -4.77 24.93
C GLN A 190 14.12 -5.80 23.94
N GLU A 191 12.82 -5.72 23.67
CA GLU A 191 12.11 -6.56 22.70
C GLU A 191 12.34 -6.08 21.25
N GLY A 192 12.97 -4.91 21.07
CA GLY A 192 13.28 -4.31 19.79
C GLY A 192 12.10 -3.53 19.20
N GLU A 193 11.11 -3.15 19.97
CA GLU A 193 10.03 -2.24 19.57
C GLU A 193 10.45 -0.79 19.75
N LEU A 194 9.96 0.09 18.89
CA LEU A 194 10.25 1.53 18.95
C LEU A 194 9.67 2.12 20.26
N GLU A 195 10.53 2.76 21.05
CA GLU A 195 10.14 3.38 22.32
C GLU A 195 10.12 4.91 22.23
N GLU A 196 11.10 5.50 21.56
CA GLU A 196 11.18 6.96 21.43
C GLU A 196 11.81 7.38 20.10
N THR A 197 11.30 8.47 19.54
CA THR A 197 11.95 9.20 18.44
C THR A 197 12.11 10.66 18.83
N VAL A 198 13.33 11.20 18.75
CA VAL A 198 13.58 12.63 18.98
C VAL A 198 14.06 13.26 17.68
N ILE A 199 13.35 14.33 17.26
CA ILE A 199 13.65 15.10 16.06
C ILE A 199 14.33 16.40 16.44
N TYR A 200 15.52 16.60 15.89
CA TYR A 200 16.33 17.81 16.06
C TYR A 200 16.35 18.61 14.77
N LYS A 201 16.31 19.92 14.89
CA LYS A 201 16.60 20.87 13.79
C LYS A 201 17.84 21.66 14.10
N LYS A 202 18.57 22.01 13.04
CA LYS A 202 19.74 22.89 13.14
C LYS A 202 19.27 24.34 13.16
N GLU A 203 19.60 25.01 14.25
CA GLU A 203 19.57 26.46 14.41
C GLU A 203 21.03 26.92 14.60
N ASP A 204 21.34 27.83 15.51
CA ASP A 204 22.73 28.11 15.90
C ASP A 204 23.37 26.84 16.50
N ASN A 205 22.60 26.11 17.29
CA ASN A 205 22.93 24.79 17.83
C ASN A 205 21.87 23.75 17.46
N TRP A 206 22.11 22.48 17.80
CA TRP A 206 21.10 21.42 17.67
C TRP A 206 20.04 21.62 18.74
N VAL A 207 18.82 21.85 18.29
CA VAL A 207 17.64 22.00 19.17
C VAL A 207 16.67 20.88 18.88
N ALA A 208 16.33 20.10 19.90
CA ALA A 208 15.25 19.15 19.81
C ALA A 208 13.93 19.92 19.62
N LYS A 209 13.10 19.49 18.68
CA LYS A 209 11.83 20.15 18.33
C LYS A 209 10.62 19.31 18.66
N GLN A 210 10.74 18.01 18.46
CA GLN A 210 9.63 17.08 18.63
C GLN A 210 10.13 15.76 19.22
N LYS A 211 9.31 15.12 20.01
CA LYS A 211 9.55 13.82 20.60
C LYS A 211 8.29 12.96 20.51
N LEU A 212 8.41 11.81 19.90
CA LEU A 212 7.36 10.80 19.88
C LEU A 212 7.73 9.71 20.88
N LYS A 213 6.79 9.32 21.72
CA LYS A 213 6.97 8.25 22.71
C LYS A 213 5.94 7.15 22.52
N TYR A 214 6.40 5.92 22.64
CA TYR A 214 5.59 4.70 22.60
C TYR A 214 5.96 3.88 23.82
N TYR A 215 5.03 3.63 24.73
CA TYR A 215 5.31 2.87 25.94
C TYR A 215 4.06 2.24 26.50
N THR A 216 4.24 1.22 27.34
CA THR A 216 3.16 0.62 28.11
C THR A 216 3.26 1.11 29.55
N ASP A 217 2.15 1.58 30.10
CA ASP A 217 2.10 2.02 31.49
C ASP A 217 2.05 0.83 32.47
N ASN A 218 2.09 1.12 33.78
CA ASN A 218 2.04 0.10 34.82
C ASN A 218 0.69 -0.66 34.93
N LYS A 219 -0.32 -0.22 34.17
CA LYS A 219 -1.62 -0.90 34.09
C LYS A 219 -1.73 -1.77 32.82
N GLY A 220 -0.72 -1.72 31.95
CA GLY A 220 -0.71 -2.43 30.67
C GLY A 220 -1.37 -1.67 29.52
N ASN A 221 -1.63 -0.37 29.66
CA ASN A 221 -2.16 0.45 28.58
C ASN A 221 -1.04 0.85 27.62
N GLU A 222 -1.28 0.73 26.32
CA GLU A 222 -0.39 1.25 25.28
C GLU A 222 -0.57 2.76 25.17
N ILE A 223 0.53 3.52 25.27
CA ILE A 223 0.50 4.99 25.21
C ILE A 223 1.37 5.47 24.05
N TYR A 224 0.79 6.32 23.23
CA TYR A 224 1.48 7.16 22.27
C TYR A 224 1.38 8.60 22.69
N SER A 225 2.52 9.33 22.69
CA SER A 225 2.58 10.77 23.01
C SER A 225 3.42 11.49 21.98
N ASP A 226 2.91 12.63 21.49
CA ASP A 226 3.63 13.59 20.66
C ASP A 226 3.90 14.87 21.48
N LEU A 227 5.18 15.19 21.69
CA LEU A 227 5.63 16.29 22.51
C LEU A 227 6.45 17.28 21.67
N PHE A 228 6.21 18.57 21.86
CA PHE A 228 6.99 19.64 21.26
C PHE A 228 7.78 20.38 22.33
N LEU A 229 8.99 20.79 22.01
CA LEU A 229 9.82 21.60 22.92
C LEU A 229 9.41 23.07 22.79
N GLU A 230 8.86 23.62 23.88
CA GLU A 230 8.48 25.02 24.01
C GLU A 230 9.16 25.61 25.25
N ASN A 231 9.90 26.74 25.12
CA ASN A 231 10.59 27.43 26.23
C ASN A 231 11.46 26.52 27.12
N GLY A 232 12.06 25.48 26.54
CA GLY A 232 12.92 24.52 27.23
C GLY A 232 12.19 23.35 27.90
N GLU A 233 10.88 23.28 27.82
CA GLU A 233 10.06 22.22 28.39
C GLU A 233 9.37 21.42 27.30
N TRP A 234 9.22 20.11 27.52
CA TRP A 234 8.47 19.21 26.61
C TRP A 234 6.97 19.34 26.93
N ILE A 235 6.21 19.88 25.97
CA ILE A 235 4.76 20.02 26.06
C ILE A 235 4.08 18.94 25.22
N GLU A 236 3.27 18.10 25.85
CA GLU A 236 2.49 17.07 25.20
C GLU A 236 1.36 17.72 24.38
N GLN A 237 1.42 17.57 23.04
CA GLN A 237 0.47 18.16 22.10
C GLN A 237 -0.66 17.18 21.78
N ASP A 238 -0.30 15.91 21.61
CA ASP A 238 -1.23 14.82 21.35
C ASP A 238 -0.88 13.63 22.23
N LYS A 239 -1.91 12.94 22.72
CA LYS A 239 -1.78 11.69 23.46
C LYS A 239 -2.88 10.72 23.07
N THR A 240 -2.51 9.47 22.83
CA THR A 240 -3.47 8.38 22.70
C THR A 240 -3.18 7.33 23.77
N VAL A 241 -4.19 6.99 24.54
CA VAL A 241 -4.15 5.90 25.52
C VAL A 241 -5.04 4.78 25.03
N THR A 242 -4.48 3.59 24.88
CA THR A 242 -5.20 2.40 24.48
C THR A 242 -5.22 1.39 25.62
N GLU A 243 -6.42 1.10 26.11
CA GLU A 243 -6.69 0.13 27.16
C GLU A 243 -7.32 -1.13 26.58
N PHE A 244 -6.88 -2.29 27.04
CA PHE A 244 -7.53 -3.58 26.73
C PHE A 244 -8.28 -4.10 27.96
N ASP A 245 -9.62 -3.96 27.93
CA ASP A 245 -10.53 -4.54 28.91
C ASP A 245 -10.71 -6.04 28.62
N LYS A 246 -9.92 -6.87 29.31
CA LYS A 246 -9.93 -8.34 29.15
C LYS A 246 -11.26 -8.98 29.58
N VAL A 247 -12.00 -8.35 30.51
CA VAL A 247 -13.26 -8.88 31.02
C VAL A 247 -14.36 -8.77 29.97
N ASN A 248 -14.44 -7.61 29.32
CA ASN A 248 -15.43 -7.32 28.29
C ASN A 248 -14.92 -7.56 26.87
N ASN A 249 -13.67 -8.03 26.72
CA ASN A 249 -13.01 -8.28 25.46
C ASN A 249 -13.06 -7.06 24.52
N LYS A 250 -12.67 -5.91 25.05
CA LYS A 250 -12.73 -4.61 24.37
C LYS A 250 -11.38 -3.92 24.39
N LYS A 251 -11.02 -3.32 23.25
CA LYS A 251 -9.91 -2.37 23.12
C LYS A 251 -10.50 -0.97 23.01
N VAL A 252 -10.07 -0.04 23.88
CA VAL A 252 -10.55 1.33 23.93
C VAL A 252 -9.36 2.26 23.73
N ALA A 253 -9.34 3.04 22.66
CA ALA A 253 -8.36 4.07 22.42
C ALA A 253 -9.00 5.46 22.60
N ILE A 254 -8.39 6.30 23.42
CA ILE A 254 -8.81 7.69 23.65
C ILE A 254 -7.67 8.59 23.21
N THR A 255 -7.96 9.47 22.24
CA THR A 255 -7.03 10.52 21.79
C THR A 255 -7.39 11.84 22.45
N GLN A 256 -6.37 12.52 22.95
CA GLN A 256 -6.44 13.83 23.57
C GLN A 256 -5.50 14.78 22.84
N GLN A 257 -5.87 16.06 22.76
CA GLN A 257 -5.06 17.12 22.17
C GLN A 257 -4.94 18.29 23.13
N LEU A 258 -3.81 18.99 23.06
CA LEU A 258 -3.56 20.18 23.88
C LEU A 258 -4.50 21.32 23.49
N ASN A 259 -5.29 21.75 24.42
CA ASN A 259 -6.00 23.02 24.29
C ASN A 259 -5.01 24.18 24.56
N LYS A 260 -4.77 25.00 23.52
CA LYS A 260 -3.78 26.09 23.60
C LYS A 260 -4.15 27.21 24.60
N GLU A 261 -5.45 27.36 24.90
CA GLU A 261 -5.96 28.35 25.82
C GLU A 261 -5.85 27.89 27.28
N THR A 262 -6.34 26.69 27.55
CA THR A 262 -6.34 26.12 28.92
C THR A 262 -5.02 25.46 29.31
N LYS A 263 -4.14 25.16 28.33
CA LYS A 263 -2.89 24.39 28.50
C LYS A 263 -3.10 22.98 29.08
N GLN A 264 -4.29 22.40 28.84
CA GLN A 264 -4.64 21.05 29.28
C GLN A 264 -4.95 20.16 28.11
N LEU A 265 -4.67 18.85 28.22
CA LEU A 265 -5.10 17.86 27.26
C LEU A 265 -6.61 17.67 27.35
N GLU A 266 -7.31 17.83 26.24
CA GLU A 266 -8.74 17.61 26.11
C GLU A 266 -9.03 16.41 25.21
N ASN A 267 -10.06 15.66 25.54
CA ASN A 267 -10.52 14.57 24.69
C ASN A 267 -10.91 15.10 23.31
N THR A 268 -10.59 14.31 22.25
CA THR A 268 -11.01 14.62 20.87
C THR A 268 -11.68 13.44 20.21
N ARG A 269 -11.16 12.24 20.39
CA ARG A 269 -11.64 11.01 19.75
C ARG A 269 -11.61 9.84 20.71
N ARG A 270 -12.58 8.95 20.59
CA ARG A 270 -12.59 7.64 21.23
C ARG A 270 -12.94 6.58 20.21
N PHE A 271 -12.16 5.49 20.18
CA PHE A 271 -12.44 4.33 19.34
C PHE A 271 -12.55 3.11 20.23
N ILE A 272 -13.62 2.35 20.07
CA ILE A 272 -13.91 1.13 20.83
C ILE A 272 -13.99 -0.03 19.85
N GLN A 273 -13.18 -1.06 20.03
CA GLN A 273 -13.29 -2.34 19.33
C GLN A 273 -13.75 -3.41 20.31
N THR A 274 -14.75 -4.19 19.91
CA THR A 274 -15.22 -5.37 20.65
C THR A 274 -14.82 -6.62 19.88
N TYR A 275 -14.32 -7.61 20.58
CA TYR A 275 -13.82 -8.85 20.01
C TYR A 275 -14.67 -10.03 20.45
N LYS A 276 -14.79 -11.02 19.56
CA LYS A 276 -15.38 -12.32 19.85
C LYS A 276 -14.53 -13.40 19.18
N ASN A 277 -14.05 -14.38 19.96
CA ASN A 277 -13.14 -15.44 19.47
C ASN A 277 -11.92 -14.86 18.72
N ASP A 278 -11.29 -13.81 19.27
CA ASP A 278 -10.14 -13.06 18.73
C ASP A 278 -10.39 -12.30 17.41
N MET A 279 -11.65 -12.24 16.96
CA MET A 279 -12.04 -11.45 15.80
C MET A 279 -12.80 -10.20 16.21
N ILE A 280 -12.62 -9.11 15.45
CA ILE A 280 -13.36 -7.88 15.68
C ILE A 280 -14.83 -8.09 15.32
N GLU A 281 -15.72 -7.99 16.29
CA GLU A 281 -17.18 -8.07 16.10
C GLU A 281 -17.78 -6.68 15.82
N GLN A 282 -17.24 -5.65 16.49
CA GLN A 282 -17.72 -4.29 16.35
C GLN A 282 -16.59 -3.28 16.52
N GLY A 283 -16.66 -2.17 15.76
CA GLY A 283 -15.86 -0.96 15.94
C GLY A 283 -16.77 0.26 16.04
N VAL A 284 -16.56 1.13 17.05
CA VAL A 284 -17.35 2.34 17.23
C VAL A 284 -16.44 3.53 17.46
N GLN A 285 -16.63 4.58 16.66
CA GLN A 285 -15.90 5.84 16.80
C GLN A 285 -16.80 6.95 17.34
N TYR A 286 -16.23 7.71 18.27
CA TYR A 286 -16.86 8.87 18.87
C TYR A 286 -15.98 10.11 18.72
N SER A 287 -16.61 11.27 18.59
CA SER A 287 -16.00 12.59 18.78
C SER A 287 -16.42 13.18 20.13
N TRP A 288 -15.53 13.96 20.71
CA TRP A 288 -15.81 14.69 21.94
C TRP A 288 -16.41 16.06 21.62
N ASP A 289 -17.54 16.35 22.22
CA ASP A 289 -18.10 17.71 22.24
C ASP A 289 -17.58 18.44 23.48
N LYS A 290 -16.87 19.54 23.25
CA LYS A 290 -16.23 20.34 24.32
C LYS A 290 -17.25 21.12 25.14
N ASP A 291 -18.31 21.59 24.51
CA ASP A 291 -19.33 22.46 25.14
C ASP A 291 -20.27 21.62 26.01
N GLU A 292 -20.73 20.49 25.48
CA GLU A 292 -21.63 19.60 26.19
C GLU A 292 -20.89 18.58 27.07
N LYS A 293 -19.55 18.50 26.96
CA LYS A 293 -18.68 17.56 27.68
C LYS A 293 -19.14 16.11 27.58
N LYS A 294 -19.52 15.68 26.35
CA LYS A 294 -19.99 14.32 26.09
C LYS A 294 -19.46 13.76 24.77
N TRP A 295 -19.52 12.43 24.67
CA TRP A 295 -19.14 11.68 23.47
C TRP A 295 -20.32 11.55 22.52
N TYR A 296 -20.13 11.94 21.25
CA TYR A 296 -21.07 11.69 20.15
C TYR A 296 -20.57 10.58 19.26
N LYS A 297 -21.41 9.59 19.02
CA LYS A 297 -21.10 8.50 18.09
C LYS A 297 -21.14 9.03 16.65
N ASN A 298 -20.00 8.87 15.95
CA ASN A 298 -19.87 9.28 14.54
C ASN A 298 -20.10 8.11 13.60
N TYR A 299 -19.60 6.96 13.99
CA TYR A 299 -19.46 5.83 13.10
C TYR A 299 -19.47 4.54 13.87
N GLU A 300 -20.16 3.52 13.35
CA GLU A 300 -20.20 2.17 13.89
C GLU A 300 -20.02 1.17 12.77
N GLN A 301 -19.17 0.16 12.96
CA GLN A 301 -19.02 -1.00 12.08
C GLN A 301 -19.35 -2.27 12.82
N ASN A 302 -20.06 -3.19 12.15
CA ASN A 302 -20.33 -4.54 12.63
C ASN A 302 -19.79 -5.55 11.62
N PHE A 303 -19.11 -6.58 12.10
CA PHE A 303 -18.45 -7.62 11.30
C PHE A 303 -19.07 -8.97 11.62
N PHE A 304 -19.39 -9.75 10.59
CA PHE A 304 -20.00 -11.05 10.70
C PHE A 304 -19.16 -12.09 9.98
N TYR A 305 -18.84 -13.17 10.65
CA TYR A 305 -17.96 -14.22 10.15
C TYR A 305 -18.72 -15.55 10.05
N ASN A 306 -18.29 -16.40 9.13
CA ASN A 306 -18.74 -17.78 9.06
C ASN A 306 -17.95 -18.68 10.03
N GLU A 307 -18.28 -19.98 10.05
CA GLU A 307 -17.61 -20.98 10.88
C GLU A 307 -16.11 -21.11 10.59
N ASN A 308 -15.68 -20.80 9.36
CA ASN A 308 -14.28 -20.81 8.94
C ASN A 308 -13.56 -19.47 9.20
N LYS A 309 -14.12 -18.59 10.04
CA LYS A 309 -13.60 -17.25 10.37
C LYS A 309 -13.45 -16.29 9.17
N LYS A 310 -14.10 -16.56 8.03
CA LYS A 310 -14.13 -15.65 6.88
C LYS A 310 -15.21 -14.59 7.09
N LEU A 311 -14.90 -13.34 6.80
CA LEU A 311 -15.84 -12.23 6.83
C LEU A 311 -16.91 -12.44 5.74
N ILE A 312 -18.18 -12.60 6.14
CA ILE A 312 -19.31 -12.80 5.23
C ILE A 312 -20.20 -11.58 5.10
N ARG A 313 -20.12 -10.65 6.05
CA ARG A 313 -20.86 -9.39 6.01
C ARG A 313 -20.19 -8.35 6.89
N GLN A 314 -20.17 -7.12 6.40
CA GLN A 314 -19.76 -5.93 7.15
C GLN A 314 -20.84 -4.87 7.00
N GLN A 315 -21.20 -4.20 8.08
CA GLN A 315 -22.14 -3.07 8.08
C GLN A 315 -21.48 -1.86 8.67
N ALA A 316 -21.71 -0.70 8.07
CA ALA A 316 -21.25 0.58 8.60
C ALA A 316 -22.43 1.53 8.73
N PHE A 317 -22.55 2.22 9.85
CA PHE A 317 -23.59 3.20 10.15
C PHE A 317 -22.95 4.53 10.51
N PHE A 318 -23.48 5.60 9.94
CA PHE A 318 -23.00 6.95 10.14
C PHE A 318 -23.96 7.75 11.03
N ASN A 319 -23.49 8.87 11.56
CA ASN A 319 -24.26 9.72 12.49
C ASN A 319 -25.50 10.36 11.86
N ASP A 320 -25.51 10.54 10.52
CA ASP A 320 -26.67 11.05 9.77
C ASP A 320 -27.77 10.01 9.54
N GLY A 321 -27.57 8.81 10.07
CA GLY A 321 -28.48 7.67 9.94
C GLY A 321 -28.37 6.93 8.62
N SER A 322 -27.43 7.28 7.75
CA SER A 322 -27.09 6.51 6.56
C SER A 322 -26.26 5.28 6.96
N GLY A 323 -26.12 4.34 6.04
CA GLY A 323 -25.29 3.15 6.24
C GLY A 323 -24.97 2.46 4.94
N VAL A 324 -23.92 1.63 4.98
CA VAL A 324 -23.53 0.77 3.87
C VAL A 324 -23.30 -0.65 4.40
N GLN A 325 -23.71 -1.64 3.61
CA GLN A 325 -23.49 -3.07 3.91
C GLN A 325 -22.75 -3.70 2.75
N PHE A 326 -21.75 -4.52 3.09
CA PHE A 326 -21.05 -5.41 2.18
C PHE A 326 -21.40 -6.85 2.55
N THR A 327 -21.82 -7.65 1.58
CA THR A 327 -22.04 -9.10 1.74
C THR A 327 -21.13 -9.85 0.80
N TYR A 328 -20.39 -10.83 1.32
CA TYR A 328 -19.40 -11.62 0.59
C TYR A 328 -19.90 -13.05 0.43
N LYS A 329 -19.79 -13.60 -0.79
CA LYS A 329 -20.06 -15.01 -1.06
C LYS A 329 -18.79 -15.71 -1.48
N PHE A 330 -18.57 -16.90 -0.97
CA PHE A 330 -17.39 -17.71 -1.25
C PHE A 330 -17.79 -19.02 -1.93
N ASP A 331 -16.93 -19.52 -2.81
CA ASP A 331 -17.03 -20.88 -3.32
C ASP A 331 -16.49 -21.89 -2.28
N LYS A 332 -16.54 -23.20 -2.63
CA LYS A 332 -16.05 -24.27 -1.78
C LYS A 332 -14.55 -24.23 -1.52
N ASN A 333 -13.77 -23.61 -2.38
CA ASN A 333 -12.31 -23.46 -2.27
C ASN A 333 -11.95 -22.23 -1.43
N GLY A 334 -12.92 -21.36 -1.15
CA GLY A 334 -12.75 -20.14 -0.38
C GLY A 334 -12.42 -18.91 -1.19
N ASN A 335 -12.59 -18.92 -2.52
CA ASN A 335 -12.54 -17.74 -3.35
C ASN A 335 -13.78 -16.89 -3.14
N ASN A 336 -13.60 -15.56 -3.11
CA ASN A 336 -14.72 -14.63 -3.08
C ASN A 336 -15.36 -14.56 -4.48
N ILE A 337 -16.57 -15.08 -4.66
CA ILE A 337 -17.26 -15.12 -5.97
C ILE A 337 -18.25 -13.97 -6.18
N GLU A 338 -18.67 -13.28 -5.11
CA GLU A 338 -19.58 -12.13 -5.20
C GLU A 338 -19.37 -11.20 -4.01
N ILE A 339 -19.33 -9.90 -4.28
CA ILE A 339 -19.46 -8.83 -3.29
C ILE A 339 -20.70 -8.03 -3.64
N LEU A 340 -21.66 -7.98 -2.72
CA LEU A 340 -22.88 -7.15 -2.83
C LEU A 340 -22.76 -5.97 -1.88
N THR A 341 -22.91 -4.75 -2.43
CA THR A 341 -22.99 -3.51 -1.67
C THR A 341 -24.42 -3.01 -1.65
N GLU A 342 -24.91 -2.68 -0.46
CA GLU A 342 -26.24 -2.14 -0.25
C GLU A 342 -26.15 -0.85 0.58
N ASN A 343 -27.00 0.14 0.25
CA ASN A 343 -27.13 1.36 1.01
C ASN A 343 -28.39 1.34 1.88
N LEU A 344 -28.27 1.82 3.11
CA LEU A 344 -29.40 1.94 4.04
C LEU A 344 -30.26 3.12 3.64
N ASN A 345 -31.53 2.86 3.33
CA ASN A 345 -32.50 3.93 3.14
C ASN A 345 -32.85 4.55 4.51
N THR A 346 -32.48 5.80 4.70
CA THR A 346 -32.64 6.50 5.99
C THR A 346 -34.07 6.63 6.47
N LYS A 347 -35.06 6.66 5.53
CA LYS A 347 -36.51 6.78 5.85
C LYS A 347 -37.15 5.43 6.19
N THR A 348 -36.91 4.41 5.35
CA THR A 348 -37.55 3.09 5.50
C THR A 348 -36.78 2.13 6.38
N LYS A 349 -35.50 2.45 6.67
CA LYS A 349 -34.55 1.58 7.39
C LYS A 349 -34.34 0.22 6.71
N LEU A 350 -34.55 0.13 5.40
CA LEU A 350 -34.32 -1.08 4.61
C LEU A 350 -33.06 -0.91 3.77
N TRP A 351 -32.28 -1.98 3.64
CA TRP A 351 -31.16 -2.09 2.74
C TRP A 351 -31.64 -2.11 1.29
N LYS A 352 -30.99 -1.36 0.42
CA LYS A 352 -31.26 -1.31 -1.02
C LYS A 352 -30.00 -1.63 -1.77
N ASN A 353 -30.10 -2.49 -2.76
CA ASN A 353 -29.02 -2.79 -3.68
C ASN A 353 -28.44 -1.51 -4.27
N TYR A 354 -27.10 -1.46 -4.34
CA TYR A 354 -26.37 -0.33 -4.91
C TYR A 354 -25.41 -0.80 -5.99
N GLU A 355 -24.49 -1.69 -5.65
CA GLU A 355 -23.52 -2.25 -6.59
C GLU A 355 -23.23 -3.73 -6.27
N LYS A 356 -22.72 -4.44 -7.29
CA LYS A 356 -22.34 -5.85 -7.17
C LYS A 356 -21.09 -6.12 -7.99
N THR A 357 -20.15 -6.86 -7.41
CA THR A 357 -18.99 -7.41 -8.12
C THR A 357 -19.10 -8.93 -8.16
N GLU A 358 -18.86 -9.54 -9.31
CA GLU A 358 -18.80 -10.99 -9.51
C GLU A 358 -17.42 -11.38 -10.02
N TYR A 359 -16.92 -12.54 -9.57
CA TYR A 359 -15.61 -13.06 -9.92
C TYR A 359 -15.72 -14.48 -10.48
N LEU A 360 -14.89 -14.80 -11.44
CA LEU A 360 -14.71 -16.12 -12.02
C LEU A 360 -13.25 -16.55 -11.87
N TYR A 361 -13.01 -17.78 -11.43
CA TYR A 361 -11.68 -18.33 -11.18
C TYR A 361 -11.41 -19.59 -11.99
N ASP A 362 -10.13 -19.84 -12.31
CA ASP A 362 -9.65 -21.17 -12.70
C ASP A 362 -9.30 -21.94 -11.42
N LEU A 363 -10.16 -22.88 -11.04
CA LEU A 363 -10.01 -23.65 -9.80
C LEU A 363 -8.88 -24.70 -9.86
N SER A 364 -8.24 -24.90 -10.99
CA SER A 364 -7.12 -25.83 -11.19
C SER A 364 -5.76 -25.21 -10.91
N ILE A 365 -5.68 -23.88 -10.74
CA ILE A 365 -4.44 -23.13 -10.57
C ILE A 365 -4.52 -22.30 -9.29
N GLU A 366 -3.51 -22.43 -8.44
CA GLU A 366 -3.39 -21.57 -7.25
C GLU A 366 -2.81 -20.20 -7.64
N LYS A 367 -3.25 -19.16 -6.95
CA LYS A 367 -2.84 -17.78 -7.23
C LYS A 367 -1.32 -17.59 -7.13
N ASP A 368 -0.69 -18.28 -6.18
CA ASP A 368 0.76 -18.15 -5.92
C ASP A 368 1.63 -18.78 -7.03
N GLU A 369 1.02 -19.55 -7.95
CA GLU A 369 1.68 -20.11 -9.14
C GLU A 369 1.74 -19.12 -10.31
N VAL A 370 1.16 -17.92 -10.17
CA VAL A 370 1.09 -16.93 -11.24
C VAL A 370 2.30 -16.01 -11.23
N ILE A 371 2.96 -15.91 -12.38
CA ILE A 371 4.04 -14.96 -12.61
C ILE A 371 3.46 -13.69 -13.24
N ASP A 372 3.48 -12.58 -12.47
CA ASP A 372 3.16 -11.24 -12.94
C ASP A 372 4.40 -10.36 -12.91
N ARG A 373 5.21 -10.43 -13.98
CA ARG A 373 6.52 -9.73 -14.07
C ARG A 373 6.38 -8.21 -14.11
N GLY A 374 5.28 -7.72 -14.62
CA GLY A 374 5.00 -6.29 -14.72
C GLY A 374 4.30 -5.69 -13.51
N HIS A 375 3.93 -6.54 -12.53
CA HIS A 375 3.09 -6.13 -11.39
C HIS A 375 1.83 -5.38 -11.84
N ILE A 376 1.21 -5.88 -12.93
CA ILE A 376 0.03 -5.25 -13.53
C ILE A 376 -1.28 -5.67 -12.88
N ILE A 377 -1.25 -6.68 -12.00
CA ILE A 377 -2.38 -7.01 -11.12
C ILE A 377 -2.28 -6.10 -9.88
N ASP A 378 -3.07 -5.04 -9.89
CA ASP A 378 -3.10 -4.06 -8.79
C ASP A 378 -3.80 -4.59 -7.53
N GLU A 379 -4.67 -5.59 -7.67
CA GLU A 379 -5.49 -6.09 -6.59
C GLU A 379 -4.98 -7.46 -6.12
N LYS A 380 -4.36 -7.49 -4.97
CA LYS A 380 -4.24 -8.72 -4.16
C LYS A 380 -5.63 -9.06 -3.61
N GLU A 381 -6.52 -9.48 -4.50
CA GLU A 381 -7.80 -9.99 -4.06
C GLU A 381 -7.56 -11.24 -3.19
N ASP A 382 -8.39 -11.38 -2.16
CA ASP A 382 -8.34 -12.47 -1.20
C ASP A 382 -8.88 -13.76 -1.86
N SER A 383 -8.16 -14.26 -2.88
CA SER A 383 -8.48 -15.46 -3.64
C SER A 383 -7.45 -16.55 -3.42
N VAL A 384 -7.88 -17.79 -3.44
CA VAL A 384 -7.03 -19.00 -3.40
C VAL A 384 -6.59 -19.38 -4.81
N ASN A 385 -7.48 -19.23 -5.78
CA ASN A 385 -7.28 -19.64 -7.17
C ASN A 385 -7.11 -18.46 -8.12
N LEU A 386 -6.69 -18.76 -9.33
CA LEU A 386 -6.43 -17.82 -10.38
C LEU A 386 -7.70 -17.12 -10.87
N ILE A 387 -7.72 -15.79 -10.83
CA ILE A 387 -8.84 -14.99 -11.35
C ILE A 387 -8.84 -14.98 -12.89
N LEU A 388 -10.00 -15.23 -13.49
CA LEU A 388 -10.21 -15.17 -14.94
C LEU A 388 -11.02 -13.96 -15.38
N GLU A 389 -12.01 -13.58 -14.59
CA GLU A 389 -12.94 -12.49 -14.94
C GLU A 389 -13.49 -11.82 -13.70
N LYS A 390 -13.67 -10.49 -13.80
CA LYS A 390 -14.36 -9.65 -12.81
C LYS A 390 -15.43 -8.86 -13.54
N LYS A 391 -16.63 -8.81 -12.97
CA LYS A 391 -17.76 -8.00 -13.49
C LYS A 391 -18.26 -7.08 -12.41
N TYR A 392 -18.47 -5.83 -12.75
CA TYR A 392 -19.03 -4.82 -11.86
C TYR A 392 -20.37 -4.31 -12.40
N TYR A 393 -21.37 -4.27 -11.52
CA TYR A 393 -22.72 -3.90 -11.84
C TYR A 393 -23.19 -2.78 -10.95
N LEU A 394 -23.97 -1.85 -11.51
CA LEU A 394 -24.76 -0.89 -10.75
C LEU A 394 -26.25 -1.29 -10.80
N TYR A 395 -26.96 -1.00 -9.71
CA TYR A 395 -28.39 -1.26 -9.62
C TYR A 395 -29.19 0.00 -9.98
N ASP A 396 -30.02 -0.07 -11.04
CA ASP A 396 -30.83 1.07 -11.53
C ASP A 396 -32.14 1.26 -10.78
N GLY A 397 -32.39 0.49 -9.72
CA GLY A 397 -33.64 0.45 -8.96
C GLY A 397 -34.60 -0.66 -9.39
N LYS A 398 -34.33 -1.34 -10.51
CA LYS A 398 -35.13 -2.45 -11.06
C LYS A 398 -34.29 -3.69 -11.39
N LYS A 399 -33.11 -3.50 -11.96
CA LYS A 399 -32.22 -4.56 -12.42
C LYS A 399 -30.75 -4.17 -12.26
N TRP A 400 -29.87 -5.17 -12.34
CA TRP A 400 -28.45 -5.00 -12.40
C TRP A 400 -28.00 -4.60 -13.82
N ILE A 401 -27.25 -3.51 -13.92
CA ILE A 401 -26.65 -3.03 -15.19
C ILE A 401 -25.14 -3.32 -15.11
N LEU A 402 -24.63 -4.13 -16.02
CA LEU A 402 -23.18 -4.34 -16.16
C LEU A 402 -22.55 -3.01 -16.64
N THR A 403 -21.63 -2.48 -15.86
CA THR A 403 -20.93 -1.23 -16.16
C THR A 403 -19.43 -1.43 -16.41
N GLU A 404 -18.88 -2.52 -15.90
CA GLU A 404 -17.48 -2.84 -16.11
C GLU A 404 -17.28 -4.37 -16.18
N LYS A 405 -16.38 -4.77 -17.07
CA LYS A 405 -15.94 -6.16 -17.22
C LYS A 405 -14.43 -6.18 -17.38
N THR A 406 -13.74 -6.92 -16.53
CA THR A 406 -12.30 -7.17 -16.62
C THR A 406 -12.05 -8.63 -16.90
N LYS A 407 -11.20 -8.93 -17.89
CA LYS A 407 -10.73 -10.28 -18.21
C LYS A 407 -9.22 -10.36 -17.99
N TYR A 408 -8.77 -11.45 -17.42
CA TYR A 408 -7.36 -11.77 -17.21
C TYR A 408 -6.96 -12.90 -18.14
N LEU A 409 -5.95 -12.69 -18.95
CA LEU A 409 -5.48 -13.65 -19.95
C LEU A 409 -4.10 -14.15 -19.54
N TYR A 410 -3.94 -15.46 -19.53
CA TYR A 410 -2.73 -16.14 -19.07
C TYR A 410 -2.21 -17.09 -20.13
N ASP A 411 -0.88 -17.26 -20.19
CA ASP A 411 -0.23 -18.35 -20.91
C ASP A 411 0.17 -19.44 -19.93
N LYS A 412 -0.13 -20.67 -20.28
CA LYS A 412 0.36 -21.87 -19.60
C LYS A 412 1.66 -22.30 -20.28
N LYS A 413 2.76 -22.30 -19.56
CA LYS A 413 4.08 -22.75 -20.04
C LYS A 413 4.25 -24.25 -19.86
#